data_f2d3310bcb8678c294cdae77002d1b64
#
_entry.id   f2d3310bcb8678c294cdae77002d1b64
#
_cell.length_a   1.000
_cell.length_b   1.000
_cell.length_c   1.000
_cell.angle_alpha   90.00
_cell.angle_beta   90.00
_cell.angle_gamma   90.00
#
_symmetry.space_group_name_H-M   'P 1'
#
loop_
_entity.id
_entity.type
_entity.pdbx_description
1 polymer ?
#
loop_
_entity_poly.entity_id
_entity_poly.type
_entity_poly.pdbx_seq_one_letter_code
_entity_poly.pdbx_strand_id
1 'polypeptide(L)'
;MPELSSGLPPGTPATPRAVRVSKPAATLSAAEIAALVSEVALEIAAEVPEPKFGRRVPTTRHENPHLVHDPKDKQPRQYGMNKRAYGTALARFANAPVTESVARRHSGLDPRHPALKEGRTVHTAFVFDAKDRERVLISGINNAKLGKLVTKGPWAGSPIYHLSLEERKTCPRSCPVWDACYGNGMPAAVRFRYNANLMRSLHKELAALNERHPGGFVVRLHVLGDFPDLDYVKSWKGWSDEFRSIQVEGYTAHPRTSEIGQAIWKMNLNRPKRWQIRNSVPMDAPCEPMQVSSLWDGANSVPDGIDGIVCPQELGKTQTCGTCALCWSPAMADKRVLFLGHGGRGKK
;
A
#
# COMPACT_ATOMS: atom_id res chain seq x y z
N MET A 1 -38.64 66.58 -9.87
CA MET A 1 -38.02 65.38 -9.51
C MET A 1 -36.98 65.02 -10.55
N PRO A 2 -35.65 65.32 -10.41
CA PRO A 2 -34.71 64.95 -11.45
C PRO A 2 -33.98 63.68 -11.17
N GLU A 3 -33.91 62.86 -12.22
CA GLU A 3 -32.99 61.74 -12.41
C GLU A 3 -31.56 62.22 -12.47
N LEU A 4 -30.66 61.45 -11.80
CA LEU A 4 -29.20 61.55 -12.01
C LEU A 4 -28.70 60.20 -12.49
N SER A 5 -28.47 60.09 -13.77
CA SER A 5 -27.72 59.02 -14.43
C SER A 5 -26.25 59.34 -14.35
N SER A 6 -25.44 58.48 -13.74
CA SER A 6 -23.98 58.49 -13.86
C SER A 6 -23.49 57.28 -14.61
N GLY A 7 -23.19 57.46 -15.89
CA GLY A 7 -22.57 56.45 -16.73
C GLY A 7 -21.09 56.26 -16.39
N LEU A 8 -20.69 54.99 -16.25
CA LEU A 8 -19.29 54.56 -16.23
C LEU A 8 -18.81 54.34 -17.68
N PRO A 9 -17.59 54.70 -18.02
CA PRO A 9 -17.05 54.48 -19.37
C PRO A 9 -16.74 52.98 -19.63
N PRO A 10 -16.83 52.53 -20.88
CA PRO A 10 -16.56 51.14 -21.25
C PRO A 10 -15.07 50.81 -21.13
N GLY A 11 -14.78 49.78 -20.35
CA GLY A 11 -13.43 49.24 -20.17
C GLY A 11 -12.90 48.62 -21.47
N THR A 12 -11.70 49.04 -21.86
CA THR A 12 -10.93 48.48 -22.99
C THR A 12 -10.66 46.98 -22.77
N PRO A 13 -10.87 46.10 -23.74
CA PRO A 13 -10.56 44.70 -23.61
C PRO A 13 -9.04 44.49 -23.52
N ALA A 14 -8.60 43.83 -22.45
CA ALA A 14 -7.22 43.45 -22.26
C ALA A 14 -6.78 42.42 -23.32
N THR A 15 -5.72 42.74 -24.04
CA THR A 15 -5.07 41.87 -25.01
C THR A 15 -4.56 40.62 -24.31
N PRO A 16 -4.83 39.41 -24.82
CA PRO A 16 -4.32 38.19 -24.21
C PRO A 16 -2.79 38.15 -24.33
N ARG A 17 -2.13 38.05 -23.19
CA ARG A 17 -0.69 37.91 -23.06
C ARG A 17 -0.29 36.59 -23.68
N ALA A 18 0.51 36.60 -24.73
CA ALA A 18 1.05 35.39 -25.38
C ALA A 18 1.74 34.49 -24.37
N VAL A 19 1.19 33.28 -24.20
CA VAL A 19 1.81 32.20 -23.43
C VAL A 19 3.06 31.78 -24.20
N ARG A 20 4.23 32.08 -23.64
CA ARG A 20 5.50 31.51 -24.12
C ARG A 20 5.40 30.01 -24.02
N VAL A 21 5.30 29.32 -25.14
CA VAL A 21 5.47 27.88 -25.23
C VAL A 21 6.92 27.58 -24.83
N SER A 22 7.10 27.03 -23.63
CA SER A 22 8.38 26.52 -23.18
C SER A 22 8.79 25.36 -24.08
N LYS A 23 10.07 25.30 -24.47
CA LYS A 23 10.69 24.22 -25.24
C LYS A 23 10.28 22.86 -24.65
N PRO A 24 10.14 21.80 -25.46
CA PRO A 24 9.88 20.47 -24.96
C PRO A 24 10.99 20.09 -23.97
N ALA A 25 10.59 19.55 -22.82
CA ALA A 25 11.51 19.09 -21.80
C ALA A 25 12.47 18.07 -22.44
N ALA A 26 13.77 18.40 -22.45
CA ALA A 26 14.80 17.47 -22.87
C ALA A 26 14.68 16.22 -21.98
N THR A 27 14.67 15.07 -22.63
CA THR A 27 14.68 13.77 -21.94
C THR A 27 16.02 13.66 -21.22
N LEU A 28 16.02 13.73 -19.90
CA LEU A 28 17.22 13.54 -19.09
C LEU A 28 17.73 12.12 -19.24
N SER A 29 19.03 11.96 -19.38
CA SER A 29 19.69 10.65 -19.40
C SER A 29 19.56 9.96 -18.03
N ALA A 30 19.70 8.65 -18.00
CA ALA A 30 19.67 7.88 -16.75
C ALA A 30 20.73 8.38 -15.71
N ALA A 31 21.88 8.87 -16.18
CA ALA A 31 22.92 9.45 -15.33
C ALA A 31 22.49 10.79 -14.71
N GLU A 32 21.85 11.67 -15.48
CA GLU A 32 21.32 12.94 -15.00
C GLU A 32 20.17 12.74 -13.99
N ILE A 33 19.32 11.74 -14.23
CA ILE A 33 18.27 11.35 -13.28
C ILE A 33 18.89 10.83 -11.98
N ALA A 34 19.93 10.00 -12.06
CA ALA A 34 20.64 9.48 -10.88
C ALA A 34 21.34 10.60 -10.08
N ALA A 35 21.94 11.57 -10.76
CA ALA A 35 22.56 12.74 -10.13
C ALA A 35 21.52 13.61 -9.41
N LEU A 36 20.40 13.92 -10.08
CA LEU A 36 19.28 14.68 -9.49
C LEU A 36 18.69 13.98 -8.26
N VAL A 37 18.54 12.66 -8.33
CA VAL A 37 18.04 11.84 -7.21
C VAL A 37 19.01 11.89 -6.03
N SER A 38 20.31 11.86 -6.29
CA SER A 38 21.34 11.96 -5.24
C SER A 38 21.38 13.34 -4.60
N GLU A 39 21.24 14.40 -5.38
CA GLU A 39 21.26 15.79 -4.91
C GLU A 39 20.01 16.08 -4.05
N VAL A 40 18.84 15.69 -4.52
CA VAL A 40 17.56 15.80 -3.77
C VAL A 40 17.59 14.96 -2.50
N ALA A 41 18.21 13.77 -2.52
CA ALA A 41 18.36 12.93 -1.34
C ALA A 41 19.28 13.57 -0.29
N LEU A 42 20.31 14.29 -0.70
CA LEU A 42 21.21 15.01 0.20
C LEU A 42 20.55 16.26 0.81
N GLU A 43 19.78 17.02 0.03
CA GLU A 43 19.03 18.19 0.55
C GLU A 43 17.96 17.74 1.57
N ILE A 44 17.19 16.68 1.25
CA ILE A 44 16.19 16.14 2.18
C ILE A 44 16.85 15.60 3.47
N ALA A 45 18.04 15.03 3.40
CA ALA A 45 18.77 14.54 4.57
C ALA A 45 19.24 15.68 5.49
N ALA A 46 19.48 16.88 4.95
CA ALA A 46 19.95 18.04 5.70
C ALA A 46 18.82 18.81 6.41
N GLU A 47 17.60 18.82 5.87
CA GLU A 47 16.51 19.70 6.36
C GLU A 47 15.53 19.03 7.35
N VAL A 48 15.54 17.71 7.49
CA VAL A 48 14.59 17.04 8.38
C VAL A 48 15.34 16.48 9.59
N PRO A 49 15.19 17.06 10.79
CA PRO A 49 15.69 16.40 11.99
C PRO A 49 15.05 15.01 12.05
N GLU A 50 15.88 13.97 12.15
CA GLU A 50 15.36 12.61 12.28
C GLU A 50 14.32 12.57 13.39
N PRO A 51 13.09 12.16 13.10
CA PRO A 51 12.15 11.91 14.18
C PRO A 51 12.84 10.90 15.09
N LYS A 52 12.95 11.22 16.37
CA LYS A 52 13.49 10.34 17.39
C LYS A 52 12.52 9.17 17.59
N PHE A 53 12.37 8.37 16.51
CA PHE A 53 11.56 7.17 16.55
C PHE A 53 12.20 6.20 17.51
N GLY A 54 11.47 5.98 18.56
CA GLY A 54 11.57 4.93 19.53
C GLY A 54 12.94 4.31 19.71
N ARG A 55 13.73 4.86 20.58
CA ARG A 55 14.90 4.16 21.11
C ARG A 55 14.53 2.82 21.75
N ARG A 56 13.24 2.61 22.01
CA ARG A 56 12.71 1.42 22.68
C ARG A 56 11.29 1.14 22.20
N VAL A 57 11.08 -0.06 21.68
CA VAL A 57 9.73 -0.56 21.45
C VAL A 57 9.11 -0.83 22.83
N PRO A 58 7.99 -0.20 23.19
CA PRO A 58 7.34 -0.47 24.47
C PRO A 58 6.96 -1.96 24.52
N THR A 59 7.46 -2.64 25.54
CA THR A 59 7.25 -4.09 25.72
C THR A 59 6.10 -4.39 26.66
N THR A 60 5.65 -3.40 27.40
CA THR A 60 4.61 -3.58 28.43
C THR A 60 3.39 -2.69 28.17
N ARG A 61 2.24 -3.11 28.64
CA ARG A 61 0.97 -2.37 28.56
C ARG A 61 1.07 -0.99 29.21
N HIS A 62 1.89 -0.87 30.22
CA HIS A 62 2.10 0.36 30.97
C HIS A 62 2.86 1.41 30.16
N GLU A 63 3.81 0.97 29.32
CA GLU A 63 4.64 1.87 28.50
C GLU A 63 3.87 2.37 27.27
N ASN A 64 2.99 1.54 26.73
CA ASN A 64 2.15 1.94 25.61
C ASN A 64 0.85 1.10 25.57
N PRO A 65 -0.22 1.58 26.19
CA PRO A 65 -1.48 0.85 26.27
C PRO A 65 -2.13 0.57 24.90
N HIS A 66 -1.67 1.23 23.84
CA HIS A 66 -2.17 1.02 22.48
C HIS A 66 -1.39 -0.03 21.70
N LEU A 67 -0.16 -0.33 22.15
CA LEU A 67 0.73 -1.29 21.48
C LEU A 67 0.74 -2.67 22.13
N VAL A 68 0.06 -2.82 23.27
CA VAL A 68 0.35 -3.88 24.17
C VAL A 68 -0.36 -5.16 23.88
N HIS A 69 0.48 -6.20 23.85
CA HIS A 69 0.11 -7.51 24.32
C HIS A 69 -0.08 -7.51 25.83
N ASP A 70 -1.19 -8.03 26.34
CA ASP A 70 -1.22 -8.52 27.68
C ASP A 70 -0.09 -9.56 27.80
N PRO A 71 0.87 -9.44 28.73
CA PRO A 71 1.93 -10.43 28.92
C PRO A 71 1.39 -11.84 29.20
N LYS A 72 0.14 -11.92 29.66
CA LYS A 72 -0.62 -13.17 29.81
C LYS A 72 -1.23 -13.65 28.50
N ASP A 73 -1.41 -12.76 27.50
CA ASP A 73 -1.81 -13.11 26.15
C ASP A 73 -0.55 -13.57 25.38
N LYS A 74 -0.13 -14.79 25.67
CA LYS A 74 1.04 -15.40 25.00
C LYS A 74 0.91 -15.48 23.49
N GLN A 75 -0.23 -15.05 22.94
CA GLN A 75 -0.53 -15.10 21.51
C GLN A 75 -1.40 -13.90 21.10
N PRO A 76 -1.08 -13.22 20.00
CA PRO A 76 -1.95 -12.20 19.43
C PRO A 76 -3.28 -12.84 19.05
N ARG A 77 -4.38 -12.41 19.68
CA ARG A 77 -5.71 -12.87 19.29
C ARG A 77 -6.02 -12.34 17.90
N GLN A 78 -6.11 -13.25 16.96
CA GLN A 78 -6.64 -12.93 15.64
C GLN A 78 -8.17 -13.00 15.71
N TYR A 79 -8.79 -11.88 15.48
CA TYR A 79 -10.24 -11.78 15.47
C TYR A 79 -10.83 -12.71 14.40
N GLY A 80 -11.78 -13.55 14.79
CA GLY A 80 -12.51 -14.43 13.87
C GLY A 80 -11.87 -15.79 13.59
N MET A 81 -10.65 -16.07 14.10
CA MET A 81 -10.06 -17.40 13.98
C MET A 81 -10.38 -18.25 15.21
N ASN A 82 -10.90 -19.45 14.98
CA ASN A 82 -11.02 -20.42 16.06
C ASN A 82 -9.63 -20.92 16.50
N LYS A 83 -9.49 -21.44 17.71
CA LYS A 83 -8.20 -21.91 18.28
C LYS A 83 -7.47 -22.90 17.37
N ARG A 84 -8.20 -23.71 16.62
CA ARG A 84 -7.63 -24.71 15.70
C ARG A 84 -7.03 -24.06 14.46
N ALA A 85 -7.72 -23.09 13.85
CA ALA A 85 -7.21 -22.32 12.74
C ALA A 85 -6.00 -21.46 13.16
N TYR A 86 -6.02 -20.93 14.37
CA TYR A 86 -4.91 -20.18 14.95
C TYR A 86 -3.68 -21.05 15.18
N GLY A 87 -3.83 -22.24 15.77
CA GLY A 87 -2.73 -23.19 15.94
C GLY A 87 -2.09 -23.60 14.61
N THR A 88 -2.90 -23.80 13.58
CA THR A 88 -2.42 -24.10 12.22
C THR A 88 -1.69 -22.88 11.61
N ALA A 89 -2.18 -21.67 11.84
CA ALA A 89 -1.51 -20.45 11.39
C ALA A 89 -0.17 -20.26 12.11
N LEU A 90 -0.11 -20.48 13.43
CA LEU A 90 1.14 -20.41 14.19
C LEU A 90 2.17 -21.45 13.76
N ALA A 91 1.74 -22.67 13.48
CA ALA A 91 2.62 -23.72 12.96
C ALA A 91 3.24 -23.30 11.61
N ARG A 92 2.53 -22.54 10.78
CA ARG A 92 3.07 -21.93 9.55
C ARG A 92 4.13 -20.89 9.83
N PHE A 93 3.99 -20.12 10.90
CA PHE A 93 4.93 -19.05 11.25
C PHE A 93 6.12 -19.56 12.06
N ALA A 94 6.05 -20.76 12.62
CA ALA A 94 7.09 -21.39 13.44
C ALA A 94 8.12 -22.20 12.64
N ASN A 95 8.58 -21.71 11.49
CA ASN A 95 9.60 -22.35 10.63
C ASN A 95 9.23 -23.74 10.09
N ALA A 96 7.97 -24.16 10.17
CA ALA A 96 7.55 -25.33 9.45
C ALA A 96 7.72 -25.11 7.94
N PRO A 97 8.33 -26.02 7.18
CA PRO A 97 8.39 -25.90 5.74
C PRO A 97 6.97 -25.73 5.22
N VAL A 98 6.77 -24.71 4.37
CA VAL A 98 5.48 -24.50 3.70
C VAL A 98 5.23 -25.76 2.87
N THR A 99 4.40 -26.66 3.39
CA THR A 99 4.03 -27.86 2.65
C THR A 99 3.29 -27.41 1.40
N GLU A 100 3.59 -28.03 0.26
CA GLU A 100 3.02 -27.71 -1.06
C GLU A 100 1.50 -27.51 -1.06
N SER A 101 0.79 -28.23 -0.20
CA SER A 101 -0.67 -28.19 -0.09
C SER A 101 -1.23 -26.84 0.43
N VAL A 102 -0.41 -26.02 1.09
CA VAL A 102 -0.83 -24.75 1.68
C VAL A 102 -0.59 -23.57 0.74
N ALA A 103 0.43 -23.64 -0.10
CA ALA A 103 0.81 -22.59 -1.03
C ALA A 103 -0.08 -22.51 -2.29
N ARG A 104 -0.92 -23.50 -2.54
CA ARG A 104 -1.43 -23.75 -3.90
C ARG A 104 -2.95 -23.90 -4.03
N ARG A 105 -3.73 -23.15 -3.27
CA ARG A 105 -5.14 -23.05 -3.66
C ARG A 105 -5.22 -22.14 -4.88
N HIS A 106 -5.59 -22.75 -6.01
CA HIS A 106 -5.78 -22.07 -7.28
C HIS A 106 -6.81 -20.94 -7.10
N SER A 107 -6.39 -19.69 -7.26
CA SER A 107 -7.27 -18.52 -7.19
C SER A 107 -7.70 -18.04 -8.58
N GLY A 108 -7.24 -18.68 -9.64
CA GLY A 108 -7.60 -18.34 -11.02
C GLY A 108 -9.07 -18.60 -11.31
N LEU A 109 -9.71 -17.69 -12.01
CA LEU A 109 -11.07 -17.83 -12.48
C LEU A 109 -11.08 -18.24 -13.96
N ASP A 110 -12.15 -18.94 -14.38
CA ASP A 110 -12.41 -19.15 -15.82
C ASP A 110 -12.42 -17.76 -16.50
N PRO A 111 -11.73 -17.58 -17.65
CA PRO A 111 -11.69 -16.32 -18.38
C PRO A 111 -13.07 -15.72 -18.70
N ARG A 112 -14.10 -16.58 -18.79
CA ARG A 112 -15.49 -16.16 -19.04
C ARG A 112 -16.25 -15.78 -17.78
N HIS A 113 -15.65 -15.92 -16.61
CA HIS A 113 -16.32 -15.64 -15.33
C HIS A 113 -16.85 -14.19 -15.30
N PRO A 114 -18.13 -13.96 -14.90
CA PRO A 114 -18.74 -12.62 -14.92
C PRO A 114 -17.95 -11.57 -14.16
N ALA A 115 -17.36 -11.91 -13.02
CA ALA A 115 -16.56 -10.97 -12.23
C ALA A 115 -15.35 -10.40 -12.96
N LEU A 116 -14.73 -11.19 -13.88
CA LEU A 116 -13.62 -10.71 -14.72
C LEU A 116 -14.12 -9.72 -15.78
N LYS A 117 -15.24 -10.04 -16.41
CA LYS A 117 -15.86 -9.24 -17.45
C LYS A 117 -16.35 -7.89 -16.91
N GLU A 118 -17.07 -7.92 -15.79
CA GLU A 118 -17.65 -6.76 -15.13
C GLU A 118 -16.60 -5.96 -14.31
N GLY A 119 -15.43 -6.52 -14.04
CA GLY A 119 -14.40 -5.86 -13.23
C GLY A 119 -14.83 -5.67 -11.80
N ARG A 120 -15.28 -6.74 -11.12
CA ARG A 120 -15.73 -6.72 -9.73
C ARG A 120 -15.18 -7.90 -8.93
N THR A 121 -15.36 -7.84 -7.63
CA THR A 121 -15.09 -8.98 -6.75
C THR A 121 -16.03 -10.16 -7.04
N VAL A 122 -15.59 -11.37 -6.71
CA VAL A 122 -16.46 -12.56 -6.68
C VAL A 122 -17.30 -12.60 -5.40
N HIS A 123 -16.93 -11.84 -4.37
CA HIS A 123 -17.54 -11.84 -3.04
C HIS A 123 -18.32 -10.56 -2.77
N THR A 124 -19.29 -10.27 -3.61
CA THR A 124 -20.09 -9.01 -3.58
C THR A 124 -20.82 -8.78 -2.26
N ALA A 125 -21.23 -9.83 -1.54
CA ALA A 125 -21.87 -9.72 -0.23
C ALA A 125 -20.96 -9.13 0.87
N PHE A 126 -19.65 -9.07 0.64
CA PHE A 126 -18.67 -8.52 1.56
C PHE A 126 -18.11 -7.15 1.11
N VAL A 127 -18.84 -6.46 0.24
CA VAL A 127 -18.55 -5.10 -0.20
C VAL A 127 -19.49 -4.14 0.52
N PHE A 128 -18.94 -3.30 1.39
CA PHE A 128 -19.67 -2.41 2.27
C PHE A 128 -19.52 -0.94 1.86
N ASP A 129 -20.51 -0.15 2.14
CA ASP A 129 -20.34 1.30 2.21
C ASP A 129 -19.70 1.65 3.56
N ALA A 130 -18.79 2.64 3.57
CA ALA A 130 -18.10 3.04 4.79
C ALA A 130 -19.04 3.57 5.88
N LYS A 131 -20.21 4.14 5.50
CA LYS A 131 -21.23 4.60 6.45
C LYS A 131 -21.85 3.47 7.27
N ASP A 132 -21.80 2.23 6.76
CA ASP A 132 -22.38 1.05 7.38
C ASP A 132 -21.41 0.34 8.34
N ARG A 133 -20.26 0.94 8.58
CA ARG A 133 -19.21 0.38 9.41
C ARG A 133 -18.63 1.44 10.36
N GLU A 134 -18.34 1.02 11.58
CA GLU A 134 -17.70 1.90 12.58
C GLU A 134 -16.29 2.30 12.15
N ARG A 135 -15.57 1.40 11.47
CA ARG A 135 -14.18 1.60 11.07
C ARG A 135 -13.92 1.10 9.67
N VAL A 136 -13.09 1.82 8.94
CA VAL A 136 -12.60 1.43 7.60
C VAL A 136 -11.14 1.02 7.65
N LEU A 137 -10.33 1.53 8.58
CA LEU A 137 -8.98 1.12 8.84
C LEU A 137 -8.96 -0.01 9.89
N ILE A 138 -8.62 -1.21 9.44
CA ILE A 138 -8.65 -2.41 10.26
C ILE A 138 -7.25 -2.65 10.84
N SER A 139 -7.16 -2.95 12.14
CA SER A 139 -5.88 -3.26 12.77
C SER A 139 -5.21 -4.47 12.12
N GLY A 140 -3.90 -4.38 11.91
CA GLY A 140 -3.09 -5.47 11.38
C GLY A 140 -3.10 -6.74 12.22
N ILE A 141 -3.54 -6.68 13.49
CA ILE A 141 -3.76 -7.88 14.33
C ILE A 141 -4.79 -8.84 13.70
N ASN A 142 -5.71 -8.31 12.90
CA ASN A 142 -6.72 -9.09 12.18
C ASN A 142 -6.20 -9.65 10.86
N ASN A 143 -4.92 -9.43 10.54
CA ASN A 143 -4.27 -9.92 9.34
C ASN A 143 -2.98 -10.67 9.70
N ALA A 144 -3.01 -12.00 9.59
CA ALA A 144 -1.90 -12.86 9.98
C ALA A 144 -0.58 -12.55 9.25
N LYS A 145 -0.65 -12.01 8.02
CA LYS A 145 0.54 -11.65 7.24
C LYS A 145 1.11 -10.32 7.69
N LEU A 146 0.28 -9.32 7.97
CA LEU A 146 0.75 -7.99 8.34
C LEU A 146 1.32 -7.94 9.76
N GLY A 147 0.59 -8.50 10.71
CA GLY A 147 0.91 -8.37 12.13
C GLY A 147 0.45 -7.03 12.72
N LYS A 148 0.56 -6.91 14.03
CA LYS A 148 0.04 -5.78 14.80
C LYS A 148 0.95 -4.55 14.76
N LEU A 149 2.26 -4.78 14.72
CA LEU A 149 3.28 -3.81 15.07
C LEU A 149 4.53 -4.01 14.21
N VAL A 150 5.15 -2.93 13.80
CA VAL A 150 6.50 -2.95 13.22
C VAL A 150 7.53 -3.12 14.34
N THR A 151 8.40 -4.12 14.23
CA THR A 151 9.37 -4.43 15.30
C THR A 151 10.79 -3.97 14.99
N LYS A 152 11.08 -3.59 13.74
CA LYS A 152 12.43 -3.16 13.33
C LYS A 152 12.38 -2.16 12.17
N GLY A 153 13.53 -1.55 11.91
CA GLY A 153 13.68 -0.56 10.85
C GLY A 153 13.16 0.82 11.25
N PRO A 154 13.02 1.74 10.29
CA PRO A 154 12.68 3.14 10.55
C PRO A 154 11.32 3.34 11.23
N TRP A 155 10.40 2.39 11.04
CA TRP A 155 9.03 2.47 11.58
C TRP A 155 8.81 1.57 12.81
N ALA A 156 9.88 1.13 13.46
CA ALA A 156 9.79 0.31 14.67
C ALA A 156 8.96 1.01 15.75
N GLY A 157 8.03 0.27 16.37
CA GLY A 157 7.08 0.78 17.35
C GLY A 157 5.74 1.22 16.76
N SER A 158 5.64 1.39 15.44
CA SER A 158 4.41 1.84 14.78
C SER A 158 3.38 0.70 14.68
N PRO A 159 2.13 0.91 15.14
CA PRO A 159 1.05 -0.03 14.89
C PRO A 159 0.67 -0.04 13.41
N ILE A 160 0.21 -1.19 12.94
CA ILE A 160 -0.16 -1.40 11.54
C ILE A 160 -1.68 -1.43 11.42
N TYR A 161 -2.19 -0.66 10.47
CA TYR A 161 -3.57 -0.68 10.02
C TYR A 161 -3.61 -1.02 8.52
N HIS A 162 -4.73 -1.50 8.04
CA HIS A 162 -4.88 -1.77 6.62
C HIS A 162 -6.26 -1.40 6.10
N LEU A 163 -6.30 -1.12 4.82
CA LEU A 163 -7.51 -0.87 4.05
C LEU A 163 -7.65 -1.94 2.97
N SER A 164 -8.90 -2.36 2.72
CA SER A 164 -9.24 -3.15 1.54
C SER A 164 -10.35 -2.45 0.76
N LEU A 165 -10.11 -2.23 -0.52
CA LEU A 165 -11.10 -1.77 -1.47
C LEU A 165 -11.63 -2.96 -2.27
N GLU A 166 -12.71 -2.76 -3.02
CA GLU A 166 -13.23 -3.78 -3.92
C GLU A 166 -12.22 -4.06 -5.03
N GLU A 167 -11.61 -5.25 -5.01
CA GLU A 167 -10.67 -5.68 -6.04
C GLU A 167 -11.34 -5.74 -7.42
N ARG A 168 -10.56 -5.52 -8.45
CA ARG A 168 -10.94 -5.32 -9.86
C ARG A 168 -11.72 -4.02 -10.09
N LYS A 169 -12.68 -3.65 -9.22
CA LYS A 169 -13.41 -2.38 -9.37
C LYS A 169 -12.50 -1.17 -9.26
N THR A 170 -11.51 -1.26 -8.38
CA THR A 170 -10.52 -0.21 -8.13
C THR A 170 -9.15 -0.50 -8.74
N CYS A 171 -8.94 -1.69 -9.31
CA CYS A 171 -7.68 -2.08 -9.93
C CYS A 171 -7.63 -1.70 -11.41
N PRO A 172 -6.43 -1.39 -11.96
CA PRO A 172 -6.26 -1.25 -13.40
C PRO A 172 -6.43 -2.61 -14.10
N ARG A 173 -6.98 -2.59 -15.31
CA ARG A 173 -7.14 -3.80 -16.13
C ARG A 173 -5.80 -4.46 -16.49
N SER A 174 -4.72 -3.71 -16.45
CA SER A 174 -3.34 -4.17 -16.64
C SER A 174 -2.76 -4.94 -15.46
N CYS A 175 -3.52 -5.16 -14.40
CA CYS A 175 -3.04 -5.92 -13.24
C CYS A 175 -2.56 -7.31 -13.67
N PRO A 176 -1.28 -7.68 -13.40
CA PRO A 176 -0.70 -8.93 -13.88
C PRO A 176 -1.35 -10.20 -13.29
N VAL A 177 -2.13 -10.02 -12.22
CA VAL A 177 -2.86 -11.10 -11.52
C VAL A 177 -4.38 -10.90 -11.58
N TRP A 178 -4.88 -10.31 -12.65
CA TRP A 178 -6.29 -9.95 -12.78
C TRP A 178 -7.24 -11.13 -12.61
N ASP A 179 -6.97 -12.24 -13.28
CA ASP A 179 -7.73 -13.50 -13.20
C ASP A 179 -7.40 -14.32 -11.95
N ALA A 180 -6.14 -14.32 -11.56
CA ALA A 180 -5.58 -15.07 -10.44
C ALA A 180 -5.47 -14.24 -9.15
N CYS A 181 -6.30 -13.20 -9.02
CA CYS A 181 -6.31 -12.34 -7.83
C CYS A 181 -6.49 -13.19 -6.55
N TYR A 182 -5.59 -13.02 -5.60
CA TYR A 182 -5.68 -13.74 -4.33
C TYR A 182 -6.96 -13.40 -3.53
N GLY A 183 -7.60 -12.27 -3.82
CA GLY A 183 -8.91 -11.90 -3.30
C GLY A 183 -10.01 -12.92 -3.62
N ASN A 184 -9.85 -13.70 -4.70
CA ASN A 184 -10.79 -14.79 -5.03
C ASN A 184 -10.86 -15.84 -3.92
N GLY A 185 -9.77 -16.06 -3.18
CA GLY A 185 -9.66 -16.98 -2.06
C GLY A 185 -9.99 -16.36 -0.69
N MET A 186 -10.51 -15.12 -0.65
CA MET A 186 -10.78 -14.38 0.59
C MET A 186 -12.27 -14.05 0.77
N PRO A 187 -13.14 -15.07 0.95
CA PRO A 187 -14.60 -14.87 0.97
C PRO A 187 -15.08 -13.97 2.12
N ALA A 188 -14.40 -13.99 3.26
CA ALA A 188 -14.79 -13.23 4.44
C ALA A 188 -14.05 -11.88 4.59
N ALA A 189 -13.23 -11.49 3.62
CA ALA A 189 -12.54 -10.20 3.70
C ALA A 189 -13.52 -9.06 3.47
N VAL A 190 -13.56 -8.12 4.41
CA VAL A 190 -14.31 -6.86 4.26
C VAL A 190 -13.64 -6.02 3.19
N ARG A 191 -14.44 -5.51 2.28
CA ARG A 191 -14.06 -4.59 1.19
C ARG A 191 -14.90 -3.34 1.27
N PHE A 192 -14.32 -2.20 1.00
CA PHE A 192 -15.05 -0.95 0.96
C PHE A 192 -15.25 -0.47 -0.48
N ARG A 193 -16.44 0.06 -0.74
CA ARG A 193 -16.70 0.82 -1.97
C ARG A 193 -15.95 2.13 -1.94
N TYR A 194 -15.30 2.46 -3.03
CA TYR A 194 -14.72 3.78 -3.21
C TYR A 194 -15.86 4.78 -3.50
N ASN A 195 -16.08 5.70 -2.59
CA ASN A 195 -17.06 6.78 -2.69
C ASN A 195 -16.77 7.88 -1.65
N ALA A 196 -17.59 8.92 -1.63
CA ALA A 196 -17.43 10.05 -0.71
C ALA A 196 -17.56 9.65 0.78
N ASN A 197 -18.34 8.59 1.11
CA ASN A 197 -18.44 8.11 2.50
C ASN A 197 -17.11 7.51 2.96
N LEU A 198 -16.44 6.73 2.10
CA LEU A 198 -15.13 6.19 2.40
C LEU A 198 -14.10 7.30 2.65
N MET A 199 -14.08 8.32 1.79
CA MET A 199 -13.13 9.43 1.89
C MET A 199 -13.29 10.21 3.21
N ARG A 200 -14.54 10.47 3.62
CA ARG A 200 -14.83 11.13 4.90
C ARG A 200 -14.44 10.25 6.09
N SER A 201 -14.77 8.96 6.04
CA SER A 201 -14.41 8.02 7.11
C SER A 201 -12.90 7.87 7.26
N LEU A 202 -12.17 7.77 6.15
CA LEU A 202 -10.71 7.71 6.15
C LEU A 202 -10.11 8.96 6.80
N HIS A 203 -10.50 10.16 6.37
CA HIS A 203 -9.99 11.40 6.96
C HIS A 203 -10.22 11.44 8.48
N LYS A 204 -11.45 11.14 8.93
CA LYS A 204 -11.80 11.11 10.36
C LYS A 204 -10.95 10.09 11.14
N GLU A 205 -10.79 8.88 10.60
CA GLU A 205 -10.01 7.85 11.29
C GLU A 205 -8.52 8.16 11.30
N LEU A 206 -7.98 8.72 10.21
CA LEU A 206 -6.58 9.13 10.14
C LEU A 206 -6.27 10.24 11.15
N ALA A 207 -7.16 11.22 11.31
CA ALA A 207 -7.05 12.26 12.33
C ALA A 207 -6.97 11.64 13.74
N ALA A 208 -7.92 10.76 14.07
CA ALA A 208 -7.95 10.09 15.36
C ALA A 208 -6.72 9.18 15.60
N LEU A 209 -6.21 8.53 14.55
CA LEU A 209 -4.99 7.72 14.66
C LEU A 209 -3.74 8.59 14.81
N ASN A 210 -3.69 9.76 14.16
CA ASN A 210 -2.59 10.71 14.29
C ASN A 210 -2.48 11.26 15.73
N GLU A 211 -3.61 11.54 16.37
CA GLU A 211 -3.65 11.94 17.78
C GLU A 211 -3.21 10.79 18.71
N ARG A 212 -3.70 9.58 18.42
CA ARG A 212 -3.43 8.39 19.26
C ARG A 212 -1.99 7.91 19.14
N HIS A 213 -1.37 8.07 17.99
CA HIS A 213 -0.04 7.55 17.67
C HIS A 213 0.88 8.66 17.16
N PRO A 214 1.24 9.63 17.99
CA PRO A 214 2.09 10.76 17.59
C PRO A 214 3.49 10.31 17.14
N GLY A 215 3.96 9.15 17.61
CA GLY A 215 5.22 8.53 17.18
C GLY A 215 5.17 7.82 15.84
N GLY A 216 4.00 7.70 15.23
CA GLY A 216 3.81 7.08 13.92
C GLY A 216 2.88 5.87 13.93
N PHE A 217 2.21 5.66 12.82
CA PHE A 217 1.45 4.46 12.52
C PHE A 217 1.50 4.14 11.02
N VAL A 218 1.43 2.86 10.69
CA VAL A 218 1.51 2.39 9.30
C VAL A 218 0.13 2.10 8.76
N VAL A 219 -0.14 2.58 7.56
CA VAL A 219 -1.33 2.19 6.79
C VAL A 219 -0.92 1.42 5.55
N ARG A 220 -1.37 0.16 5.46
CA ARG A 220 -1.18 -0.69 4.29
C ARG A 220 -2.23 -0.40 3.23
N LEU A 221 -1.80 0.10 2.08
CA LEU A 221 -2.60 0.34 0.87
C LEU A 221 -2.19 -0.59 -0.27
N HIS A 222 -2.98 -1.53 -0.67
CA HIS A 222 -4.22 -2.03 -0.11
C HIS A 222 -4.01 -3.53 0.16
N VAL A 223 -4.80 -4.13 1.06
CA VAL A 223 -4.80 -5.60 1.15
C VAL A 223 -5.51 -6.19 -0.05
N LEU A 224 -6.64 -5.60 -0.44
CA LEU A 224 -7.37 -5.86 -1.68
C LEU A 224 -7.69 -4.55 -2.36
N GLY A 225 -7.81 -4.56 -3.69
CA GLY A 225 -8.02 -3.36 -4.48
C GLY A 225 -6.72 -2.60 -4.77
N ASP A 226 -6.87 -1.43 -5.38
CA ASP A 226 -5.77 -0.56 -5.80
C ASP A 226 -6.24 0.91 -5.73
N PHE A 227 -5.43 1.85 -6.16
CA PHE A 227 -5.76 3.27 -6.26
C PHE A 227 -6.78 3.50 -7.39
N PRO A 228 -8.04 3.87 -7.08
CA PRO A 228 -9.11 3.93 -8.08
C PRO A 228 -8.95 5.05 -9.10
N ASP A 229 -8.43 6.20 -8.66
CA ASP A 229 -8.24 7.38 -9.49
C ASP A 229 -7.16 8.32 -8.93
N LEU A 230 -6.87 9.38 -9.67
CA LEU A 230 -5.87 10.37 -9.30
C LEU A 230 -6.28 11.21 -8.07
N ASP A 231 -7.57 11.46 -7.88
CA ASP A 231 -8.04 12.27 -6.74
C ASP A 231 -7.91 11.51 -5.42
N TYR A 232 -8.03 10.19 -5.46
CA TYR A 232 -7.69 9.34 -4.33
C TYR A 232 -6.20 9.45 -3.96
N VAL A 233 -5.29 9.44 -4.95
CA VAL A 233 -3.84 9.65 -4.70
C VAL A 233 -3.57 11.04 -4.12
N LYS A 234 -4.22 12.08 -4.68
CA LYS A 234 -4.09 13.46 -4.17
C LYS A 234 -4.60 13.58 -2.73
N SER A 235 -5.68 12.89 -2.39
CA SER A 235 -6.21 12.87 -1.03
C SER A 235 -5.20 12.24 -0.05
N TRP A 236 -4.61 11.11 -0.39
CA TRP A 236 -3.56 10.49 0.42
C TRP A 236 -2.32 11.38 0.55
N LYS A 237 -1.98 12.13 -0.53
CA LYS A 237 -0.92 13.14 -0.46
C LYS A 237 -1.28 14.23 0.56
N GLY A 238 -2.47 14.80 0.47
CA GLY A 238 -2.96 15.84 1.39
C GLY A 238 -2.96 15.36 2.83
N TRP A 239 -3.50 14.16 3.10
CA TRP A 239 -3.50 13.58 4.45
C TRP A 239 -2.09 13.28 4.98
N SER A 240 -1.16 12.90 4.12
CA SER A 240 0.24 12.74 4.53
C SER A 240 0.92 14.06 4.85
N ASP A 241 0.44 15.17 4.31
CA ASP A 241 0.90 16.51 4.64
C ASP A 241 0.24 17.03 5.93
N GLU A 242 -1.04 16.76 6.11
CA GLU A 242 -1.83 17.14 7.27
C GLU A 242 -1.45 16.33 8.53
N PHE A 243 -1.37 14.99 8.40
CA PHE A 243 -1.12 14.06 9.50
C PHE A 243 0.32 13.54 9.47
N ARG A 244 1.20 14.15 10.23
CA ARG A 244 2.65 13.86 10.19
C ARG A 244 3.04 12.46 10.66
N SER A 245 2.19 11.82 11.47
CA SER A 245 2.43 10.47 11.99
C SER A 245 2.12 9.34 11.00
N ILE A 246 1.50 9.63 9.85
CA ILE A 246 1.15 8.61 8.86
C ILE A 246 2.41 8.11 8.16
N GLN A 247 2.53 6.79 8.10
CA GLN A 247 3.47 6.03 7.29
C GLN A 247 2.66 5.12 6.38
N VAL A 248 2.92 5.13 5.08
CA VAL A 248 2.14 4.39 4.09
C VAL A 248 3.01 3.36 3.39
N GLU A 249 2.53 2.13 3.33
CA GLU A 249 3.13 1.08 2.55
C GLU A 249 2.08 0.39 1.68
N GLY A 250 2.51 -0.21 0.59
CA GLY A 250 1.57 -0.97 -0.24
C GLY A 250 2.09 -1.33 -1.61
N TYR A 251 1.15 -1.68 -2.45
CA TYR A 251 1.43 -2.07 -3.83
C TYR A 251 0.40 -1.47 -4.77
N THR A 252 0.83 -1.22 -6.00
CA THR A 252 -0.05 -0.79 -7.08
C THR A 252 0.27 -1.55 -8.35
N ALA A 253 -0.74 -1.93 -9.11
CA ALA A 253 -0.61 -2.49 -10.45
C ALA A 253 -0.75 -1.42 -11.55
N HIS A 254 -0.91 -0.14 -11.18
CA HIS A 254 -0.88 0.93 -12.15
C HIS A 254 0.52 1.04 -12.77
N PRO A 255 0.62 0.98 -14.10
CA PRO A 255 1.90 1.19 -14.78
C PRO A 255 2.52 2.53 -14.36
N ARG A 256 3.84 2.55 -14.16
CA ARG A 256 4.56 3.77 -13.79
C ARG A 256 4.39 4.90 -14.82
N THR A 257 4.06 4.56 -16.07
CA THR A 257 3.76 5.49 -17.16
C THR A 257 2.37 6.11 -17.10
N SER A 258 1.44 5.55 -16.32
CA SER A 258 0.10 6.12 -16.13
C SER A 258 0.13 7.32 -15.18
N GLU A 259 -0.86 8.21 -15.26
CA GLU A 259 -0.96 9.38 -14.36
C GLU A 259 -0.96 8.97 -12.87
N ILE A 260 -1.71 7.94 -12.53
CA ILE A 260 -1.76 7.40 -11.16
C ILE A 260 -0.39 6.86 -10.76
N GLY A 261 0.24 6.05 -11.61
CA GLY A 261 1.57 5.48 -11.36
C GLY A 261 2.63 6.57 -11.19
N GLN A 262 2.61 7.61 -12.02
CA GLN A 262 3.52 8.76 -11.90
C GLN A 262 3.30 9.55 -10.61
N ALA A 263 2.03 9.77 -10.22
CA ALA A 263 1.71 10.48 -8.99
C ALA A 263 2.20 9.69 -7.76
N ILE A 264 1.99 8.37 -7.72
CA ILE A 264 2.48 7.49 -6.66
C ILE A 264 4.02 7.48 -6.63
N TRP A 265 4.66 7.40 -7.79
CA TRP A 265 6.11 7.43 -7.89
C TRP A 265 6.71 8.73 -7.35
N LYS A 266 6.12 9.87 -7.71
CA LYS A 266 6.51 11.17 -7.14
C LYS A 266 6.36 11.21 -5.62
N MET A 267 5.35 10.56 -5.06
CA MET A 267 5.21 10.46 -3.60
C MET A 267 6.31 9.60 -2.97
N ASN A 268 6.67 8.47 -3.58
CA ASN A 268 7.80 7.66 -3.13
C ASN A 268 9.11 8.47 -3.09
N LEU A 269 9.38 9.25 -4.13
CA LEU A 269 10.58 10.09 -4.22
C LEU A 269 10.57 11.23 -3.20
N ASN A 270 9.44 11.92 -3.07
CA ASN A 270 9.34 13.11 -2.20
C ASN A 270 9.21 12.76 -0.70
N ARG A 271 8.85 11.52 -0.36
CA ARG A 271 8.61 11.08 1.02
C ARG A 271 9.17 9.68 1.29
N PRO A 272 10.44 9.41 0.95
CA PRO A 272 10.99 8.05 1.01
C PRO A 272 10.98 7.44 2.42
N LYS A 273 10.92 8.27 3.47
CA LYS A 273 10.84 7.79 4.86
C LYS A 273 9.42 7.45 5.32
N ARG A 274 8.39 7.90 4.60
CA ARG A 274 6.98 7.75 5.05
C ARG A 274 6.05 7.16 4.00
N TRP A 275 6.49 7.04 2.76
CA TRP A 275 5.68 6.55 1.65
C TRP A 275 6.46 5.50 0.87
N GLN A 276 5.95 4.27 0.85
CA GLN A 276 6.60 3.10 0.26
C GLN A 276 5.59 2.25 -0.50
N ILE A 277 5.18 2.72 -1.67
CA ILE A 277 4.29 1.97 -2.57
C ILE A 277 5.11 1.35 -3.70
N ARG A 278 5.13 0.03 -3.75
CA ARG A 278 5.84 -0.73 -4.79
C ARG A 278 4.95 -1.00 -5.99
N ASN A 279 5.54 -1.02 -7.17
CA ASN A 279 4.82 -1.31 -8.41
C ASN A 279 4.79 -2.81 -8.69
N SER A 280 3.59 -3.37 -8.83
CA SER A 280 3.38 -4.77 -9.21
C SER A 280 3.55 -4.92 -10.72
N VAL A 281 4.55 -5.67 -11.13
CA VAL A 281 4.90 -5.88 -12.54
C VAL A 281 4.97 -7.36 -12.88
N PRO A 282 4.78 -7.74 -14.15
CA PRO A 282 5.08 -9.08 -14.65
C PRO A 282 6.54 -9.47 -14.35
N MET A 283 6.81 -10.76 -14.30
CA MET A 283 8.14 -11.27 -13.95
C MET A 283 9.21 -10.90 -14.97
N ASP A 284 8.84 -10.85 -16.24
CA ASP A 284 9.66 -10.50 -17.40
C ASP A 284 9.83 -8.98 -17.61
N ALA A 285 9.19 -8.15 -16.79
CA ALA A 285 9.37 -6.70 -16.87
C ALA A 285 10.81 -6.29 -16.52
N PRO A 286 11.35 -5.21 -17.12
CA PRO A 286 12.64 -4.66 -16.76
C PRO A 286 12.76 -4.43 -15.25
N CYS A 287 13.97 -4.67 -14.68
CA CYS A 287 14.22 -4.41 -13.27
C CYS A 287 14.33 -2.90 -13.03
N GLU A 288 13.44 -2.38 -12.20
CA GLU A 288 13.42 -1.00 -11.75
C GLU A 288 13.23 -0.95 -10.22
N PRO A 289 13.59 0.16 -9.57
CA PRO A 289 13.38 0.33 -8.13
C PRO A 289 11.90 0.19 -7.74
N MET A 290 11.67 -0.20 -6.50
CA MET A 290 10.34 -0.29 -5.89
C MET A 290 9.36 -1.20 -6.65
N GLN A 291 9.84 -2.33 -7.18
CA GLN A 291 9.00 -3.32 -7.85
C GLN A 291 8.70 -4.54 -6.98
N VAL A 292 7.60 -5.20 -7.33
CA VAL A 292 7.24 -6.54 -6.86
C VAL A 292 6.74 -7.38 -8.03
N SER A 293 6.96 -8.68 -7.96
CA SER A 293 6.42 -9.65 -8.94
C SER A 293 5.98 -10.92 -8.24
N SER A 294 5.20 -11.75 -8.93
CA SER A 294 4.77 -13.05 -8.41
C SER A 294 5.58 -14.17 -9.06
N LEU A 295 6.13 -15.04 -8.22
CA LEU A 295 6.71 -16.32 -8.64
C LEU A 295 5.60 -17.36 -8.77
N TRP A 296 5.55 -18.03 -9.90
CA TRP A 296 4.56 -19.05 -10.21
C TRP A 296 5.20 -20.45 -10.22
N ASP A 297 4.40 -21.47 -10.37
CA ASP A 297 4.82 -22.86 -10.59
C ASP A 297 5.67 -23.49 -9.47
N GLY A 298 5.52 -22.97 -8.23
CA GLY A 298 6.22 -23.50 -7.07
C GLY A 298 7.66 -23.04 -6.95
N ALA A 299 8.10 -22.09 -7.78
CA ALA A 299 9.39 -21.44 -7.61
C ALA A 299 9.47 -20.73 -6.25
N ASN A 300 10.57 -20.91 -5.52
CA ASN A 300 10.83 -20.33 -4.20
C ASN A 300 12.19 -19.65 -4.10
N SER A 301 12.86 -19.50 -5.23
CA SER A 301 14.15 -18.82 -5.38
C SER A 301 14.06 -17.69 -6.37
N VAL A 302 15.01 -16.77 -6.29
CA VAL A 302 15.12 -15.68 -7.25
C VAL A 302 15.60 -16.25 -8.59
N PRO A 303 14.86 -16.00 -9.70
CA PRO A 303 15.32 -16.42 -11.03
C PRO A 303 16.61 -15.71 -11.44
N ASP A 304 17.38 -16.36 -12.30
CA ASP A 304 18.60 -15.79 -12.86
C ASP A 304 18.32 -14.45 -13.58
N GLY A 305 19.23 -13.51 -13.42
CA GLY A 305 19.11 -12.18 -14.01
C GLY A 305 18.18 -11.21 -13.29
N ILE A 306 17.52 -11.62 -12.19
CA ILE A 306 16.68 -10.75 -11.37
C ILE A 306 17.43 -10.32 -10.11
N ASP A 307 17.66 -9.01 -9.95
CA ASP A 307 18.13 -8.48 -8.68
C ASP A 307 16.94 -8.32 -7.72
N GLY A 308 16.70 -9.36 -6.91
CA GLY A 308 15.51 -9.45 -6.10
C GLY A 308 15.66 -10.31 -4.85
N ILE A 309 14.59 -10.37 -4.09
CA ILE A 309 14.49 -11.20 -2.89
C ILE A 309 13.09 -11.82 -2.80
N VAL A 310 13.04 -13.13 -2.58
CA VAL A 310 11.76 -13.80 -2.28
C VAL A 310 11.26 -13.37 -0.90
N CYS A 311 9.97 -13.03 -0.81
CA CYS A 311 9.35 -12.53 0.41
C CYS A 311 9.66 -13.42 1.62
N PRO A 312 10.42 -12.94 2.62
CA PRO A 312 10.83 -13.76 3.76
C PRO A 312 9.65 -14.24 4.60
N GLN A 313 8.54 -13.49 4.61
CA GLN A 313 7.35 -13.90 5.34
C GLN A 313 6.68 -15.09 4.65
N GLU A 314 6.63 -15.13 3.33
CA GLU A 314 6.04 -16.25 2.59
C GLU A 314 6.94 -17.50 2.60
N LEU A 315 8.24 -17.31 2.77
CA LEU A 315 9.19 -18.40 3.03
C LEU A 315 9.21 -18.88 4.50
N GLY A 316 8.39 -18.28 5.38
CA GLY A 316 8.39 -18.62 6.81
C GLY A 316 9.63 -18.16 7.58
N LYS A 317 10.50 -17.34 6.96
CA LYS A 317 11.72 -16.79 7.61
C LYS A 317 11.43 -15.67 8.59
N THR A 318 10.24 -15.06 8.51
CA THR A 318 9.73 -14.07 9.46
C THR A 318 8.25 -14.32 9.72
N GLN A 319 7.78 -13.98 10.91
CA GLN A 319 6.39 -14.24 11.31
C GLN A 319 5.39 -13.37 10.55
N THR A 320 5.68 -12.07 10.44
CA THR A 320 4.76 -11.10 9.84
C THR A 320 5.53 -10.08 9.01
N CYS A 321 4.82 -9.27 8.23
CA CYS A 321 5.40 -8.09 7.57
C CYS A 321 5.96 -7.10 8.60
N GLY A 322 5.29 -6.91 9.74
CA GLY A 322 5.78 -6.06 10.83
C GLY A 322 7.12 -6.52 11.41
N THR A 323 7.34 -7.84 11.54
CA THR A 323 8.63 -8.39 11.98
C THR A 323 9.66 -8.46 10.86
N CYS A 324 9.24 -8.47 9.60
CA CYS A 324 10.10 -8.44 8.42
C CYS A 324 10.59 -7.02 8.10
N ALA A 325 9.69 -6.06 7.98
CA ALA A 325 9.90 -4.65 7.64
C ALA A 325 10.63 -4.38 6.30
N LEU A 326 10.78 -5.40 5.42
CA LEU A 326 11.59 -5.32 4.22
C LEU A 326 10.97 -4.40 3.17
N CYS A 327 9.64 -4.51 2.93
CA CYS A 327 8.98 -3.82 1.83
C CYS A 327 8.95 -2.28 2.00
N TRP A 328 9.06 -1.80 3.23
CA TRP A 328 9.11 -0.37 3.55
C TRP A 328 10.48 0.11 4.04
N SER A 329 11.52 -0.71 3.87
CA SER A 329 12.89 -0.29 4.11
C SER A 329 13.42 0.47 2.89
N PRO A 330 13.84 1.74 3.01
CA PRO A 330 14.47 2.46 1.92
C PRO A 330 15.72 1.76 1.36
N ALA A 331 16.48 1.06 2.21
CA ALA A 331 17.64 0.26 1.80
C ALA A 331 17.30 -0.90 0.86
N MET A 332 16.02 -1.24 0.72
CA MET A 332 15.53 -2.30 -0.16
C MET A 332 14.76 -1.75 -1.37
N ALA A 333 14.83 -0.44 -1.61
CA ALA A 333 14.13 0.18 -2.73
C ALA A 333 14.57 -0.40 -4.08
N ASP A 334 15.87 -0.65 -4.25
CA ASP A 334 16.44 -1.14 -5.51
C ASP A 334 16.17 -2.64 -5.76
N LYS A 335 15.79 -3.39 -4.74
CA LYS A 335 15.50 -4.83 -4.88
C LYS A 335 14.07 -5.09 -5.24
N ARG A 336 13.85 -5.95 -6.23
CA ARG A 336 12.52 -6.48 -6.55
C ARG A 336 12.10 -7.49 -5.47
N VAL A 337 10.92 -7.32 -4.89
CA VAL A 337 10.37 -8.30 -3.94
C VAL A 337 9.50 -9.29 -4.70
N LEU A 338 9.79 -10.57 -4.53
CA LEU A 338 9.12 -11.66 -5.21
C LEU A 338 8.17 -12.37 -4.24
N PHE A 339 6.90 -12.38 -4.57
CA PHE A 339 5.88 -13.10 -3.82
C PHE A 339 5.65 -14.48 -4.40
N LEU A 340 5.40 -15.47 -3.56
CA LEU A 340 4.98 -16.78 -4.01
C LEU A 340 3.56 -16.68 -4.59
N GLY A 341 3.39 -17.14 -5.83
CA GLY A 341 2.09 -17.13 -6.50
C GLY A 341 1.06 -17.96 -5.74
N HIS A 342 -0.04 -17.33 -5.36
CA HIS A 342 -1.16 -18.00 -4.72
C HIS A 342 -2.09 -18.55 -5.81
N GLY A 343 -1.87 -19.81 -6.19
CA GLY A 343 -2.65 -20.47 -7.21
C GLY A 343 -1.85 -20.71 -8.48
N GLY A 344 -1.60 -21.96 -8.79
CA GLY A 344 -0.98 -22.35 -10.05
C GLY A 344 -1.83 -21.79 -11.21
N ARG A 345 -1.21 -21.15 -12.20
CA ARG A 345 -1.79 -21.15 -13.54
C ARG A 345 -1.83 -22.60 -13.95
N GLY A 346 -3.01 -23.18 -14.11
CA GLY A 346 -3.13 -24.55 -14.54
C GLY A 346 -2.20 -24.77 -15.73
N LYS A 347 -1.39 -25.84 -15.66
CA LYS A 347 -0.66 -26.27 -16.84
C LYS A 347 -1.68 -26.38 -17.96
N LYS A 348 -1.53 -25.55 -19.00
CA LYS A 348 -2.24 -25.75 -20.25
C LYS A 348 -1.74 -27.03 -20.89
#